data_d53b2a6d025b675b031f2c6f35b6ffb3
#
_entry.id   d53b2a6d025b675b031f2c6f35b6ffb3
#
_cell.length_a   1.000
_cell.length_b   1.000
_cell.length_c   1.000
_cell.angle_alpha   90.00
_cell.angle_beta   90.00
_cell.angle_gamma   90.00
#
_symmetry.space_group_name_H-M   'P 1'
#
loop_
_entity.id
_entity.type
_entity.pdbx_description
1 polymer ?
#
loop_
_entity_poly.entity_id
_entity_poly.type
_entity_poly.pdbx_seq_one_letter_code
_entity_poly.pdbx_strand_id
1 'polypeptide(L)'
;MMGGRRNNMNQEELKKILPRRYNMLLIDEAELRDGVAYGKKTIRPDEWFLQGHFPGNPVVPGVILCEILGQSTCVLLSETAEGNATPYFTGLDKVRFKNSVHPGDVVETECTLLKHKGPFYWASGKGFVNGKLCVSAEFSFALIKE
;
A
#
# COMPACT_ATOMS: atom_id res chain seq x y z
N MET A 1 -18.30 -19.15 7.44
CA MET A 1 -17.83 -18.63 7.37
C MET A 1 -17.95 -17.78 7.50
N MET A 2 -18.29 -17.53 7.50
CA MET A 2 -18.11 -16.87 7.60
C MET A 2 -17.55 -15.84 7.80
N GLY A 3 -17.60 -15.64 8.58
CA GLY A 3 -16.70 -14.57 8.76
C GLY A 3 -16.00 -14.17 7.49
N GLY A 4 -15.21 -13.15 7.56
CA GLY A 4 -14.45 -12.68 6.42
C GLY A 4 -13.47 -13.72 5.91
N ARG A 5 -13.30 -13.71 4.64
CA ARG A 5 -12.36 -14.58 3.99
C ARG A 5 -10.94 -14.03 4.17
N ARG A 6 -10.02 -14.91 4.48
CA ARG A 6 -8.60 -14.53 4.61
C ARG A 6 -7.84 -15.02 3.39
N ASN A 7 -7.18 -14.09 2.71
CA ASN A 7 -6.28 -14.37 1.61
C ASN A 7 -4.93 -13.77 1.91
N ASN A 8 -4.00 -14.60 2.38
CA ASN A 8 -2.62 -14.17 2.60
C ASN A 8 -1.86 -14.29 1.30
N MET A 9 -1.24 -13.21 0.88
CA MET A 9 -0.52 -13.14 -0.38
C MET A 9 0.94 -12.79 -0.16
N ASN A 10 1.82 -13.57 -0.75
CA ASN A 10 3.24 -13.27 -0.82
C ASN A 10 3.55 -12.44 -2.07
N GLN A 11 4.80 -12.08 -2.29
CA GLN A 11 5.16 -11.25 -3.43
C GLN A 11 4.86 -11.89 -4.78
N GLU A 12 5.01 -13.21 -4.88
CA GLU A 12 4.71 -13.90 -6.15
C GLU A 12 3.23 -13.79 -6.50
N GLU A 13 2.37 -13.87 -5.50
CA GLU A 13 0.94 -13.71 -5.71
C GLU A 13 0.56 -12.26 -5.93
N LEU A 14 1.21 -11.33 -5.22
CA LEU A 14 0.96 -9.90 -5.38
C LEU A 14 1.33 -9.41 -6.79
N LYS A 15 2.35 -10.01 -7.40
CA LYS A 15 2.73 -9.66 -8.78
C LYS A 15 1.64 -9.95 -9.79
N LYS A 16 0.70 -10.82 -9.48
CA LYS A 16 -0.43 -11.11 -10.36
C LYS A 16 -1.48 -10.00 -10.34
N ILE A 17 -1.50 -9.21 -9.29
CA ILE A 17 -2.47 -8.14 -9.07
C ILE A 17 -1.82 -6.79 -9.35
N LEU A 18 -0.61 -6.60 -8.86
CA LEU A 18 0.11 -5.33 -8.95
C LEU A 18 1.02 -5.34 -10.18
N PRO A 19 0.96 -4.30 -11.01
CA PRO A 19 1.87 -4.21 -12.16
C PRO A 19 3.29 -3.82 -11.77
N ARG A 20 3.53 -3.40 -10.52
CA ARG A 20 4.86 -3.02 -10.05
C ARG A 20 5.76 -4.24 -9.96
N ARG A 21 7.04 -4.02 -10.25
CA ARG A 21 8.04 -5.08 -10.24
C ARG A 21 9.33 -4.53 -9.64
N TYR A 22 10.19 -5.45 -9.24
CA TYR A 22 11.54 -5.12 -8.76
C TYR A 22 11.45 -4.17 -7.58
N ASN A 23 12.22 -3.07 -7.62
CA ASN A 23 12.28 -2.13 -6.52
C ASN A 23 11.04 -1.24 -6.37
N MET A 24 10.10 -1.29 -7.30
CA MET A 24 8.83 -0.57 -7.17
C MET A 24 7.71 -1.45 -6.62
N LEU A 25 7.96 -2.71 -6.33
CA LEU A 25 7.01 -3.54 -5.59
C LEU A 25 7.30 -3.33 -4.10
N LEU A 26 6.48 -2.54 -3.44
CA LEU A 26 6.76 -2.04 -2.11
C LEU A 26 5.91 -2.66 -1.00
N ILE A 27 5.31 -3.81 -1.25
CA ILE A 27 4.68 -4.60 -0.20
C ILE A 27 5.18 -6.03 -0.28
N ASP A 28 5.44 -6.63 0.89
CA ASP A 28 5.99 -7.97 0.97
C ASP A 28 4.90 -9.03 1.05
N GLU A 29 3.82 -8.72 1.73
CA GLU A 29 2.68 -9.60 1.86
C GLU A 29 1.42 -8.80 2.13
N ALA A 30 0.28 -9.40 1.87
CA ALA A 30 -1.01 -8.77 2.12
C ALA A 30 -2.05 -9.81 2.49
N GLU A 31 -3.03 -9.38 3.22
CA GLU A 31 -4.15 -10.20 3.65
C GLU A 31 -5.43 -9.41 3.42
N LEU A 32 -6.41 -10.05 2.83
CA LEU A 32 -7.73 -9.45 2.64
C LEU A 32 -8.69 -10.09 3.62
N ARG A 33 -9.31 -9.27 4.47
CA ARG A 33 -10.21 -9.76 5.50
C ARG A 33 -11.31 -8.75 5.77
N ASP A 34 -12.55 -9.17 5.62
CA ASP A 34 -13.74 -8.36 5.92
C ASP A 34 -13.73 -6.99 5.23
N GLY A 35 -13.29 -6.94 3.97
CA GLY A 35 -13.27 -5.71 3.20
C GLY A 35 -12.11 -4.78 3.54
N VAL A 36 -11.16 -5.25 4.32
CA VAL A 36 -9.97 -4.47 4.69
C VAL A 36 -8.73 -5.17 4.16
N ALA A 37 -7.86 -4.43 3.49
CA ALA A 37 -6.57 -4.94 3.06
C ALA A 37 -5.53 -4.62 4.13
N TYR A 38 -4.88 -5.65 4.61
CA TYR A 38 -3.78 -5.56 5.57
C TYR A 38 -2.50 -5.92 4.85
N GLY A 39 -1.58 -4.98 4.77
CA GLY A 39 -0.31 -5.19 4.09
C GLY A 39 0.86 -5.10 5.05
N LYS A 40 2.00 -5.63 4.62
CA LYS A 40 3.25 -5.53 5.39
C LYS A 40 4.41 -5.23 4.45
N LYS A 41 5.26 -4.33 4.88
CA LYS A 41 6.52 -4.04 4.21
C LYS A 41 7.62 -3.92 5.25
N THR A 42 8.61 -4.80 5.18
CA THR A 42 9.82 -4.68 6.00
C THR A 42 10.78 -3.71 5.31
N ILE A 43 11.20 -2.70 6.03
CA ILE A 43 12.13 -1.70 5.48
C ILE A 43 13.55 -2.23 5.68
N ARG A 44 14.23 -2.53 4.58
CA ARG A 44 15.61 -3.02 4.61
C ARG A 44 16.59 -1.86 4.51
N PRO A 45 17.79 -1.99 5.08
CA PRO A 45 18.79 -0.90 5.03
C PRO A 45 19.22 -0.55 3.60
N ASP A 46 19.10 -1.48 2.65
CA ASP A 46 19.53 -1.29 1.27
C ASP A 46 18.43 -0.79 0.35
N GLU A 47 17.28 -0.38 0.88
CA GLU A 47 16.20 0.15 0.05
C GLU A 47 16.67 1.39 -0.70
N TRP A 48 16.33 1.46 -1.99
CA TRP A 48 16.77 2.56 -2.85
C TRP A 48 16.28 3.92 -2.36
N PHE A 49 15.09 3.97 -1.77
CA PHE A 49 14.48 5.24 -1.34
C PHE A 49 15.08 5.79 -0.05
N LEU A 50 15.96 5.05 0.59
CA LEU A 50 16.66 5.52 1.79
C LEU A 50 17.95 6.29 1.45
N GLN A 51 18.48 6.06 0.25
CA GLN A 51 19.75 6.64 -0.15
C GLN A 51 19.61 8.16 -0.30
N GLY A 52 20.37 8.89 0.51
CA GLY A 52 20.29 10.34 0.52
C GLY A 52 19.13 10.92 1.30
N HIS A 53 18.32 10.12 1.91
CA HIS A 53 17.13 10.58 2.64
C HIS A 53 17.13 10.03 4.08
N PHE A 54 17.99 10.48 4.95
CA PHE A 54 19.02 11.53 4.79
C PHE A 54 20.38 10.90 5.11
N PRO A 55 21.50 11.48 4.65
CA PRO A 55 22.82 10.90 4.95
C PRO A 55 23.04 10.76 6.45
N GLY A 56 23.41 9.55 6.90
CA GLY A 56 23.61 9.26 8.31
C GLY A 56 22.34 9.15 9.16
N ASN A 57 21.17 9.40 8.56
CA ASN A 57 19.90 9.30 9.27
C ASN A 57 18.80 8.86 8.28
N PRO A 58 18.83 7.61 7.85
CA PRO A 58 17.88 7.15 6.83
C PRO A 58 16.46 7.06 7.38
N VAL A 59 15.53 7.70 6.68
CA VAL A 59 14.10 7.61 6.97
C VAL A 59 13.35 7.38 5.67
N VAL A 60 12.24 6.67 5.75
CA VAL A 60 11.40 6.41 4.57
C VAL A 60 10.71 7.71 4.17
N PRO A 61 10.86 8.14 2.89
CA PRO A 61 10.14 9.32 2.41
C PRO A 61 8.64 9.17 2.54
N GLY A 62 7.96 10.26 2.93
CA GLY A 62 6.51 10.20 3.11
C GLY A 62 5.76 9.75 1.87
N VAL A 63 6.21 10.18 0.68
CA VAL A 63 5.56 9.76 -0.57
C VAL A 63 5.66 8.25 -0.81
N ILE A 64 6.72 7.62 -0.32
CA ILE A 64 6.87 6.16 -0.39
C ILE A 64 5.85 5.49 0.53
N LEU A 65 5.61 6.05 1.71
CA LEU A 65 4.57 5.53 2.59
C LEU A 65 3.19 5.59 1.92
N CYS A 66 2.91 6.68 1.20
CA CYS A 66 1.67 6.79 0.44
C CYS A 66 1.60 5.73 -0.67
N GLU A 67 2.71 5.45 -1.33
CA GLU A 67 2.74 4.41 -2.36
C GLU A 67 2.50 3.02 -1.75
N ILE A 68 3.06 2.75 -0.58
CA ILE A 68 2.81 1.50 0.14
C ILE A 68 1.32 1.35 0.44
N LEU A 69 0.66 2.42 0.89
CA LEU A 69 -0.79 2.40 1.12
C LEU A 69 -1.55 2.12 -0.16
N GLY A 70 -1.16 2.76 -1.25
CA GLY A 70 -1.81 2.56 -2.53
C GLY A 70 -1.69 1.12 -3.04
N GLN A 71 -0.51 0.55 -2.91
CA GLN A 71 -0.29 -0.83 -3.33
C GLN A 71 -1.08 -1.81 -2.45
N SER A 72 -1.12 -1.56 -1.15
CA SER A 72 -1.92 -2.39 -0.25
C SER A 72 -3.41 -2.34 -0.63
N THR A 73 -3.90 -1.16 -1.02
CA THR A 73 -5.30 -0.99 -1.41
C THR A 73 -5.65 -1.77 -2.68
N CYS A 74 -4.70 -1.92 -3.60
CA CYS A 74 -4.94 -2.65 -4.85
C CYS A 74 -5.34 -4.10 -4.61
N VAL A 75 -4.98 -4.67 -3.46
CA VAL A 75 -5.39 -6.02 -3.09
C VAL A 75 -6.92 -6.13 -2.97
N LEU A 76 -7.58 -5.04 -2.56
CA LEU A 76 -9.05 -5.02 -2.48
C LEU A 76 -9.71 -5.17 -3.85
N LEU A 77 -8.98 -4.91 -4.91
CA LEU A 77 -9.49 -4.97 -6.28
C LEU A 77 -9.20 -6.29 -6.96
N SER A 78 -8.55 -7.22 -6.26
CA SER A 78 -8.09 -8.47 -6.85
C SER A 78 -9.23 -9.33 -7.39
N GLU A 79 -10.42 -9.21 -6.82
CA GLU A 79 -11.58 -9.99 -7.24
C GLU A 79 -12.46 -9.23 -8.24
N THR A 80 -12.26 -7.91 -8.38
CA THR A 80 -13.08 -7.07 -9.25
C THR A 80 -12.32 -6.51 -10.44
N ALA A 81 -10.99 -6.41 -10.30
CA ALA A 81 -10.15 -5.89 -11.38
C ALA A 81 -10.03 -6.93 -12.48
N GLU A 82 -10.40 -6.56 -13.67
CA GLU A 82 -10.17 -7.40 -14.82
C GLU A 82 -8.73 -7.24 -15.27
N GLY A 83 -8.05 -8.35 -15.18
CA GLY A 83 -6.73 -8.69 -15.68
C GLY A 83 -5.72 -7.61 -15.98
N ASN A 84 -5.96 -6.67 -16.83
CA ASN A 84 -4.93 -5.76 -17.37
C ASN A 84 -5.08 -4.31 -16.97
N ALA A 85 -5.86 -4.03 -15.94
CA ALA A 85 -6.04 -2.65 -15.51
C ALA A 85 -4.83 -2.19 -14.69
N THR A 86 -4.36 -0.98 -14.97
CA THR A 86 -3.25 -0.37 -14.25
C THR A 86 -3.79 0.75 -13.37
N PRO A 87 -3.47 0.76 -12.07
CA PRO A 87 -3.92 1.82 -11.19
C PRO A 87 -2.99 3.04 -11.27
N TYR A 88 -3.59 4.20 -11.41
CA TYR A 88 -2.88 5.48 -11.38
C TYR A 88 -3.49 6.35 -10.29
N PHE A 89 -2.67 6.91 -9.41
CA PHE A 89 -3.14 7.87 -8.45
C PHE A 89 -3.76 9.06 -9.18
N THR A 90 -4.92 9.49 -8.72
CA THR A 90 -5.58 10.72 -9.21
C THR A 90 -5.64 11.78 -8.13
N GLY A 91 -5.41 11.45 -6.90
CA GLY A 91 -5.38 12.44 -5.84
C GLY A 91 -4.93 11.86 -4.51
N LEU A 92 -4.32 12.71 -3.70
CA LEU A 92 -3.99 12.43 -2.31
C LEU A 92 -4.64 13.52 -1.48
N ASP A 93 -5.31 13.14 -0.39
CA ASP A 93 -6.02 14.08 0.45
C ASP A 93 -5.85 13.69 1.91
N LYS A 94 -5.90 14.68 2.78
CA LYS A 94 -5.83 14.47 4.23
C LYS A 94 -4.63 13.62 4.64
N VAL A 95 -3.51 13.82 3.97
CA VAL A 95 -2.29 13.07 4.27
C VAL A 95 -1.66 13.63 5.54
N ARG A 96 -1.34 12.72 6.46
CA ARG A 96 -0.68 13.07 7.72
C ARG A 96 0.45 12.10 7.98
N PHE A 97 1.61 12.64 8.33
CA PHE A 97 2.78 11.86 8.72
C PHE A 97 3.01 12.10 10.21
N LYS A 98 2.83 11.05 11.02
CA LYS A 98 2.83 11.16 12.48
C LYS A 98 4.13 10.71 13.12
N ASN A 99 4.75 9.67 12.59
CA ASN A 99 5.99 9.12 13.12
C ASN A 99 6.88 8.70 11.97
N SER A 100 8.19 8.87 12.14
CA SER A 100 9.17 8.47 11.14
C SER A 100 9.29 6.95 11.04
N VAL A 101 9.61 6.45 9.85
CA VAL A 101 9.83 5.03 9.60
C VAL A 101 11.28 4.86 9.18
N HIS A 102 11.96 3.87 9.77
CA HIS A 102 13.40 3.66 9.64
C HIS A 102 13.72 2.24 9.16
N PRO A 103 14.94 2.00 8.70
CA PRO A 103 15.38 0.63 8.41
C PRO A 103 15.17 -0.29 9.61
N GLY A 104 14.69 -1.50 9.34
CA GLY A 104 14.36 -2.46 10.38
C GLY A 104 12.91 -2.42 10.81
N ASP A 105 12.21 -1.34 10.52
CA ASP A 105 10.78 -1.25 10.85
C ASP A 105 9.96 -2.09 9.89
N VAL A 106 8.86 -2.65 10.41
CA VAL A 106 7.84 -3.31 9.60
C VAL A 106 6.63 -2.40 9.56
N VAL A 107 6.32 -1.91 8.36
CA VAL A 107 5.13 -1.08 8.15
C VAL A 107 3.95 -2.01 7.93
N GLU A 108 2.95 -1.89 8.79
CA GLU A 108 1.70 -2.63 8.66
C GLU A 108 0.60 -1.67 8.23
N THR A 109 -0.12 -2.02 7.16
CA THR A 109 -1.11 -1.13 6.59
C THR A 109 -2.52 -1.67 6.78
N GLU A 110 -3.48 -0.75 6.85
CA GLU A 110 -4.91 -1.06 6.86
C GLU A 110 -5.57 -0.12 5.87
N CYS A 111 -6.16 -0.68 4.83
CA CYS A 111 -6.75 0.12 3.75
C CYS A 111 -8.16 -0.37 3.44
N THR A 112 -9.07 0.59 3.21
CA THR A 112 -10.46 0.29 2.85
C THR A 112 -10.87 1.15 1.66
N LEU A 113 -11.77 0.61 0.85
CA LEU A 113 -12.40 1.39 -0.21
C LEU A 113 -13.53 2.22 0.40
N LEU A 114 -13.60 3.49 0.03
CA LEU A 114 -14.67 4.39 0.45
C LEU A 114 -15.81 4.40 -0.55
N LYS A 115 -15.50 4.44 -1.83
CA LYS A 115 -16.49 4.41 -2.92
C LYS A 115 -15.79 4.19 -4.24
N HIS A 116 -16.58 3.87 -5.28
CA HIS A 116 -16.05 3.89 -6.64
C HIS A 116 -17.11 4.36 -7.61
N LYS A 117 -16.66 4.91 -8.74
CA LYS A 117 -17.54 5.36 -9.81
C LYS A 117 -16.83 5.14 -11.13
N GLY A 118 -17.33 4.21 -11.94
CA GLY A 118 -16.66 3.82 -13.17
C GLY A 118 -15.25 3.31 -12.88
N PRO A 119 -14.23 3.84 -13.55
CA PRO A 119 -12.85 3.42 -13.30
C PRO A 119 -12.22 4.10 -12.08
N PHE A 120 -12.93 5.03 -11.43
CA PHE A 120 -12.38 5.81 -10.32
C PHE A 120 -12.73 5.21 -8.97
N TYR A 121 -11.73 5.14 -8.09
CA TYR A 121 -11.85 4.56 -6.75
C TYR A 121 -11.31 5.53 -5.72
N TRP A 122 -11.96 5.56 -4.55
CA TRP A 122 -11.54 6.36 -3.41
C TRP A 122 -11.32 5.43 -2.23
N ALA A 123 -10.22 5.64 -1.53
CA ALA A 123 -9.81 4.75 -0.46
C ALA A 123 -9.25 5.54 0.72
N SER A 124 -9.19 4.87 1.86
CA SER A 124 -8.57 5.39 3.06
C SER A 124 -7.54 4.38 3.53
N GLY A 125 -6.37 4.85 3.95
CA GLY A 125 -5.32 3.97 4.41
C GLY A 125 -4.59 4.52 5.61
N LYS A 126 -4.06 3.61 6.42
CA LYS A 126 -3.22 3.91 7.58
C LYS A 126 -2.04 2.96 7.58
N GLY A 127 -0.88 3.47 8.01
CA GLY A 127 0.31 2.65 8.19
C GLY A 127 0.84 2.78 9.60
N PHE A 128 1.22 1.65 10.17
CA PHE A 128 1.66 1.54 11.56
C PHE A 128 3.01 0.86 11.64
N VAL A 129 3.81 1.24 12.63
CA VAL A 129 5.01 0.51 13.04
C VAL A 129 4.89 0.26 14.54
N ASN A 130 4.92 -1.01 14.93
CA ASN A 130 4.76 -1.43 16.34
C ASN A 130 3.51 -0.81 16.98
N GLY A 131 2.42 -0.77 16.22
CA GLY A 131 1.15 -0.22 16.70
C GLY A 131 1.06 1.30 16.71
N LYS A 132 2.13 2.02 16.36
CA LYS A 132 2.12 3.47 16.30
C LYS A 132 1.78 3.94 14.89
N LEU A 133 0.82 4.84 14.78
CA LEU A 133 0.44 5.42 13.48
C LEU A 133 1.58 6.26 12.92
N CYS A 134 2.00 5.92 11.71
CA CYS A 134 3.06 6.65 11.00
C CYS A 134 2.49 7.51 9.89
N VAL A 135 1.49 7.01 9.18
CA VAL A 135 0.89 7.71 8.04
C VAL A 135 -0.60 7.41 7.99
N SER A 136 -1.37 8.41 7.62
CA SER A 136 -2.79 8.22 7.25
C SER A 136 -3.06 9.09 6.03
N ALA A 137 -3.96 8.61 5.17
CA ALA A 137 -4.29 9.34 3.95
C ALA A 137 -5.62 8.86 3.40
N GLU A 138 -6.29 9.76 2.69
CA GLU A 138 -7.33 9.39 1.74
C GLU A 138 -6.74 9.60 0.36
N PHE A 139 -7.05 8.71 -0.57
CA PHE A 139 -6.50 8.84 -1.91
C PHE A 139 -7.48 8.27 -2.94
N SER A 140 -7.28 8.71 -4.16
CA SER A 140 -8.08 8.23 -5.26
C SER A 140 -7.16 7.70 -6.35
N PHE A 141 -7.69 6.78 -7.13
CA PHE A 141 -6.95 6.24 -8.26
C PHE A 141 -7.94 5.82 -9.34
N ALA A 142 -7.42 5.72 -10.55
CA ALA A 142 -8.17 5.24 -11.70
C ALA A 142 -7.57 3.93 -12.17
N LEU A 143 -8.43 2.97 -12.48
CA LEU A 143 -8.01 1.74 -13.13
C LEU A 143 -8.13 1.94 -14.63
N ILE A 144 -7.02 1.99 -15.32
CA ILE A 144 -6.96 2.22 -16.75
C ILE A 144 -6.67 0.89 -17.44
N LYS A 145 -7.55 0.50 -18.31
CA LYS A 145 -7.41 -0.71 -19.09
C LYS A 145 -6.64 -0.37 -20.36
N GLU A 146 -5.53 -1.02 -20.56
CA GLU A 146 -4.65 -0.78 -21.70
C GLU A 146 -4.59 -1.94 -22.66
#